data_3ad512dca85b0b0019d70576b10a99f5
#
_entry.id   3ad512dca85b0b0019d70576b10a99f5
#
_cell.length_a   1.000
_cell.length_b   1.000
_cell.length_c   1.000
_cell.angle_alpha   90.00
_cell.angle_beta   90.00
_cell.angle_gamma   90.00
#
_symmetry.space_group_name_H-M   'P 1'
#
loop_
_entity.id
_entity.type
_entity.pdbx_description
1 polymer ?
#
loop_
_entity_poly.entity_id
_entity_poly.type
_entity_poly.pdbx_seq_one_letter_code
_entity_poly.pdbx_strand_id
1 'polypeptide(L)'
;MKKATIGYIAPLAAAILLTVSGVAAAAEAWTARAETKSADGKILTAPVAFSVDRMLTVAERDAVIGALKSGGHVAGKAALAGLKEIGWIEGGAGKRVPIKFAFARSMGSGKLLTLVSDEAIAHIGGNIPDAKPKEGFDATYAVLILDADGKGQGEIVPAAKLRVREDGALTTEDYAGGTVFLKEIAPK
;
A
#
# COMPACT_ATOMS: atom_id res chain seq x y z
N MET A 1 -8.23 6.01 83.09
CA MET A 1 -7.40 6.32 81.90
C MET A 1 -7.69 5.26 80.83
N LYS A 2 -8.49 5.60 79.79
CA LYS A 2 -8.84 4.69 78.69
C LYS A 2 -7.99 5.08 77.49
N LYS A 3 -7.11 4.19 76.99
CA LYS A 3 -6.33 4.37 75.76
C LYS A 3 -7.20 4.06 74.55
N ALA A 4 -7.34 5.02 73.63
CA ALA A 4 -7.99 4.86 72.33
C ALA A 4 -6.97 4.31 71.34
N THR A 5 -7.31 3.20 70.70
CA THR A 5 -6.52 2.59 69.60
C THR A 5 -7.07 3.13 68.26
N ILE A 6 -6.21 3.86 67.54
CA ILE A 6 -6.54 4.36 66.21
C ILE A 6 -6.17 3.28 65.19
N GLY A 7 -7.20 2.73 64.53
CA GLY A 7 -7.04 1.78 63.45
C GLY A 7 -6.71 2.52 62.14
N TYR A 8 -5.59 2.19 61.50
CA TYR A 8 -5.23 2.64 60.17
C TYR A 8 -5.97 1.79 59.14
N ILE A 9 -6.82 2.44 58.35
CA ILE A 9 -7.42 1.86 57.15
C ILE A 9 -6.52 2.21 55.96
N ALA A 10 -5.84 1.21 55.39
CA ALA A 10 -5.04 1.39 54.15
C ALA A 10 -5.99 1.38 52.95
N PRO A 11 -5.90 2.34 52.01
CA PRO A 11 -6.66 2.30 50.79
C PRO A 11 -6.08 1.27 49.82
N LEU A 12 -6.90 0.30 49.44
CA LEU A 12 -6.61 -0.67 48.39
C LEU A 12 -6.73 0.05 47.02
N ALA A 13 -5.63 0.43 46.44
CA ALA A 13 -5.58 0.99 45.08
C ALA A 13 -5.74 -0.15 44.06
N ALA A 14 -6.94 -0.33 43.53
CA ALA A 14 -7.20 -1.23 42.42
C ALA A 14 -6.66 -0.61 41.13
N ALA A 15 -5.52 -1.08 40.63
CA ALA A 15 -5.01 -0.75 39.32
C ALA A 15 -5.85 -1.43 38.25
N ILE A 16 -6.73 -0.68 37.57
CA ILE A 16 -7.45 -1.15 36.39
C ILE A 16 -6.45 -1.14 35.22
N LEU A 17 -5.92 -2.32 34.88
CA LEU A 17 -5.19 -2.52 33.62
C LEU A 17 -6.22 -2.49 32.46
N LEU A 18 -6.33 -1.36 31.81
CA LEU A 18 -7.00 -1.24 30.51
C LEU A 18 -6.14 -1.96 29.47
N THR A 19 -6.44 -3.23 29.20
CA THR A 19 -5.90 -3.92 28.01
C THR A 19 -6.57 -3.31 26.80
N VAL A 20 -5.89 -2.41 26.12
CA VAL A 20 -6.26 -1.96 24.78
C VAL A 20 -6.03 -3.17 23.86
N SER A 21 -7.06 -3.97 23.64
CA SER A 21 -7.08 -4.98 22.59
C SER A 21 -7.04 -4.23 21.25
N GLY A 22 -5.85 -4.05 20.67
CA GLY A 22 -5.70 -3.60 19.32
C GLY A 22 -6.41 -4.60 18.42
N VAL A 23 -7.54 -4.23 17.85
CA VAL A 23 -8.17 -5.00 16.78
C VAL A 23 -7.16 -4.99 15.64
N ALA A 24 -6.46 -6.10 15.42
CA ALA A 24 -5.67 -6.30 14.22
C ALA A 24 -6.64 -6.17 13.05
N ALA A 25 -6.46 -5.15 12.20
CA ALA A 25 -7.22 -5.05 10.98
C ALA A 25 -7.02 -6.35 10.19
N ALA A 26 -8.12 -6.99 9.79
CA ALA A 26 -8.04 -8.19 8.96
C ALA A 26 -7.30 -7.84 7.66
N ALA A 27 -6.47 -8.77 7.18
CA ALA A 27 -5.82 -8.61 5.90
C ALA A 27 -6.89 -8.43 4.81
N GLU A 28 -6.71 -7.42 3.96
CA GLU A 28 -7.60 -7.16 2.84
C GLU A 28 -6.95 -7.72 1.56
N ALA A 29 -7.71 -8.44 0.74
CA ALA A 29 -7.21 -9.00 -0.52
C ALA A 29 -8.18 -8.74 -1.66
N TRP A 30 -7.64 -8.52 -2.85
CA TRP A 30 -8.41 -8.24 -4.07
C TRP A 30 -7.84 -8.99 -5.25
N THR A 31 -8.72 -9.24 -6.21
CA THR A 31 -8.36 -9.63 -7.58
C THR A 31 -8.76 -8.54 -8.54
N ALA A 32 -8.05 -8.44 -9.66
CA ALA A 32 -8.33 -7.48 -10.71
C ALA A 32 -7.96 -8.08 -12.06
N ARG A 33 -8.49 -7.51 -13.13
CA ARG A 33 -8.05 -7.73 -14.50
C ARG A 33 -7.19 -6.54 -14.94
N ALA A 34 -5.90 -6.77 -15.13
CA ALA A 34 -5.01 -5.80 -15.74
C ALA A 34 -5.31 -5.71 -17.23
N GLU A 35 -5.39 -4.49 -17.77
CA GLU A 35 -5.65 -4.20 -19.18
C GLU A 35 -4.68 -3.16 -19.71
N THR A 36 -4.17 -3.39 -20.92
CA THR A 36 -3.45 -2.38 -21.68
C THR A 36 -3.84 -2.47 -23.15
N LYS A 37 -3.56 -1.42 -23.90
CA LYS A 37 -3.81 -1.37 -25.35
C LYS A 37 -2.51 -1.54 -26.10
N SER A 38 -2.46 -2.53 -26.98
CA SER A 38 -1.32 -2.72 -27.89
C SER A 38 -1.30 -1.66 -29.00
N ALA A 39 -0.18 -1.58 -29.71
CA ALA A 39 0.00 -0.61 -30.81
C ALA A 39 -1.02 -0.79 -31.94
N ASP A 40 -1.49 -2.00 -32.20
CA ASP A 40 -2.54 -2.33 -33.18
C ASP A 40 -3.98 -2.16 -32.61
N GLY A 41 -4.08 -1.62 -31.39
CA GLY A 41 -5.37 -1.27 -30.76
C GLY A 41 -6.05 -2.42 -30.04
N LYS A 42 -5.48 -3.63 -29.99
CA LYS A 42 -6.05 -4.76 -29.23
C LYS A 42 -5.93 -4.54 -27.73
N ILE A 43 -6.93 -4.99 -26.99
CA ILE A 43 -6.88 -5.04 -25.53
C ILE A 43 -6.15 -6.32 -25.12
N LEU A 44 -5.08 -6.15 -24.36
CA LEU A 44 -4.29 -7.22 -23.75
C LEU A 44 -4.64 -7.29 -22.27
N THR A 45 -4.82 -8.49 -21.73
CA THR A 45 -5.25 -8.66 -20.34
C THR A 45 -4.42 -9.68 -19.59
N ALA A 46 -4.35 -9.49 -18.26
CA ALA A 46 -3.77 -10.48 -17.33
C ALA A 46 -4.49 -10.40 -15.98
N PRO A 47 -4.59 -11.51 -15.23
CA PRO A 47 -5.06 -11.46 -13.84
C PRO A 47 -3.98 -10.84 -12.96
N VAL A 48 -4.43 -10.06 -11.95
CA VAL A 48 -3.56 -9.49 -10.91
C VAL A 48 -4.26 -9.68 -9.57
N ALA A 49 -3.50 -9.96 -8.53
CA ALA A 49 -4.01 -10.03 -7.17
C ALA A 49 -3.18 -9.16 -6.22
N PHE A 50 -3.85 -8.68 -5.18
CA PHE A 50 -3.27 -7.84 -4.13
C PHE A 50 -3.66 -8.41 -2.78
N SER A 51 -2.75 -8.32 -1.81
CA SER A 51 -3.05 -8.55 -0.41
C SER A 51 -2.36 -7.46 0.41
N VAL A 52 -3.08 -6.90 1.37
CA VAL A 52 -2.56 -5.89 2.30
C VAL A 52 -2.91 -6.34 3.71
N ASP A 53 -1.89 -6.62 4.50
CA ASP A 53 -2.04 -7.11 5.87
C ASP A 53 -2.32 -5.97 6.85
N ARG A 54 -1.78 -4.78 6.57
CA ARG A 54 -2.01 -3.54 7.32
C ARG A 54 -1.70 -2.30 6.49
N MET A 55 -2.28 -1.19 6.88
CA MET A 55 -1.84 0.12 6.38
C MET A 55 -0.60 0.61 7.14
N LEU A 56 0.16 1.51 6.53
CA LEU A 56 1.22 2.22 7.22
C LEU A 56 0.65 3.14 8.31
N THR A 57 1.38 3.27 9.40
CA THR A 57 1.15 4.34 10.35
C THR A 57 1.47 5.70 9.72
N VAL A 58 0.94 6.77 10.31
CA VAL A 58 1.25 8.14 9.85
C VAL A 58 2.75 8.40 9.87
N ALA A 59 3.46 7.95 10.91
CA ALA A 59 4.91 8.13 11.04
C ALA A 59 5.70 7.40 9.95
N GLU A 60 5.35 6.13 9.65
CA GLU A 60 5.99 5.36 8.56
C GLU A 60 5.76 6.02 7.20
N ARG A 61 4.50 6.45 6.94
CA ARG A 61 4.16 7.18 5.71
C ARG A 61 4.97 8.46 5.57
N ASP A 62 4.99 9.28 6.62
CA ASP A 62 5.65 10.59 6.60
C ASP A 62 7.16 10.46 6.45
N ALA A 63 7.78 9.41 6.99
CA ALA A 63 9.18 9.09 6.77
C ALA A 63 9.48 8.83 5.29
N VAL A 64 8.66 8.02 4.60
CA VAL A 64 8.82 7.75 3.15
C VAL A 64 8.60 9.03 2.33
N ILE A 65 7.53 9.79 2.61
CA ILE A 65 7.23 11.04 1.91
C ILE A 65 8.34 12.07 2.13
N GLY A 66 8.87 12.18 3.37
CA GLY A 66 9.99 13.06 3.70
C GLY A 66 11.26 12.69 2.93
N ALA A 67 11.59 11.41 2.87
CA ALA A 67 12.74 10.92 2.09
C ALA A 67 12.59 11.23 0.59
N LEU A 68 11.39 11.01 0.02
CA LEU A 68 11.11 11.38 -1.38
C LEU A 68 11.24 12.89 -1.64
N LYS A 69 10.79 13.73 -0.72
CA LYS A 69 10.90 15.19 -0.84
C LYS A 69 12.34 15.69 -0.76
N SER A 70 13.16 15.11 0.10
CA SER A 70 14.53 15.56 0.36
C SER A 70 15.57 14.99 -0.61
N GLY A 71 15.40 13.74 -1.04
CA GLY A 71 16.39 13.03 -1.86
C GLY A 71 15.81 12.30 -3.08
N GLY A 72 14.56 12.61 -3.46
CA GLY A 72 13.91 12.04 -4.64
C GLY A 72 13.69 10.54 -4.55
N HIS A 73 13.56 9.91 -5.72
CA HIS A 73 13.26 8.47 -5.84
C HIS A 73 14.24 7.57 -5.08
N VAL A 74 15.53 7.83 -5.18
CA VAL A 74 16.59 7.01 -4.55
C VAL A 74 16.42 6.96 -3.04
N ALA A 75 16.23 8.13 -2.40
CA ALA A 75 16.04 8.20 -0.95
C ALA A 75 14.69 7.60 -0.53
N GLY A 76 13.63 7.82 -1.31
CA GLY A 76 12.32 7.22 -1.08
C GLY A 76 12.35 5.69 -1.15
N LYS A 77 13.03 5.14 -2.16
CA LYS A 77 13.21 3.70 -2.31
C LYS A 77 14.02 3.10 -1.15
N ALA A 78 15.09 3.77 -0.71
CA ALA A 78 15.85 3.33 0.46
C ALA A 78 14.99 3.33 1.74
N ALA A 79 14.13 4.34 1.91
CA ALA A 79 13.19 4.38 3.03
C ALA A 79 12.15 3.23 2.97
N LEU A 80 11.63 2.91 1.76
CA LEU A 80 10.73 1.76 1.56
C LEU A 80 11.41 0.44 1.88
N ALA A 81 12.65 0.21 1.41
CA ALA A 81 13.41 -1.00 1.66
C ALA A 81 13.64 -1.25 3.15
N GLY A 82 13.73 -0.19 3.96
CA GLY A 82 13.84 -0.26 5.43
C GLY A 82 12.54 -0.68 6.13
N LEU A 83 11.38 -0.65 5.45
CA LEU A 83 10.10 -1.05 6.03
C LEU A 83 9.90 -2.57 5.93
N LYS A 84 9.12 -3.11 6.88
CA LYS A 84 8.65 -4.49 6.78
C LYS A 84 7.65 -4.62 5.63
N GLU A 85 7.62 -5.80 5.03
CA GLU A 85 6.54 -6.19 4.13
C GLU A 85 5.19 -6.13 4.85
N ILE A 86 4.20 -5.55 4.18
CA ILE A 86 2.84 -5.38 4.68
C ILE A 86 1.80 -5.93 3.70
N GLY A 87 2.22 -6.76 2.77
CA GLY A 87 1.40 -7.36 1.75
C GLY A 87 2.18 -7.68 0.49
N TRP A 88 1.48 -8.04 -0.57
CA TRP A 88 2.09 -8.41 -1.85
C TRP A 88 1.20 -8.04 -3.04
N ILE A 89 1.84 -7.88 -4.19
CA ILE A 89 1.20 -7.79 -5.51
C ILE A 89 1.64 -9.01 -6.32
N GLU A 90 0.70 -9.73 -6.93
CA GLU A 90 0.96 -10.90 -7.78
C GLU A 90 0.42 -10.65 -9.17
N GLY A 91 1.27 -10.71 -10.17
CA GLY A 91 0.88 -10.73 -11.57
C GLY A 91 0.46 -12.12 -12.03
N GLY A 92 -0.15 -12.20 -13.21
CA GLY A 92 -0.65 -13.47 -13.78
C GLY A 92 0.40 -14.54 -14.06
N ALA A 93 1.69 -14.19 -13.97
CA ALA A 93 2.79 -15.17 -14.02
C ALA A 93 3.11 -15.81 -12.66
N GLY A 94 2.34 -15.48 -11.61
CA GLY A 94 2.54 -16.02 -10.26
C GLY A 94 3.73 -15.41 -9.49
N LYS A 95 4.41 -14.40 -10.05
CA LYS A 95 5.49 -13.70 -9.38
C LYS A 95 4.90 -12.66 -8.43
N ARG A 96 5.27 -12.73 -7.17
CA ARG A 96 4.92 -11.75 -6.14
C ARG A 96 6.04 -10.75 -5.94
N VAL A 97 5.65 -9.50 -5.69
CA VAL A 97 6.52 -8.46 -5.16
C VAL A 97 5.95 -7.97 -3.84
N PRO A 98 6.80 -7.62 -2.85
CA PRO A 98 6.34 -7.18 -1.53
C PRO A 98 5.72 -5.79 -1.61
N ILE A 99 4.63 -5.54 -0.89
CA ILE A 99 4.14 -4.20 -0.64
C ILE A 99 4.86 -3.65 0.59
N LYS A 100 5.51 -2.50 0.42
CA LYS A 100 6.20 -1.77 1.48
C LYS A 100 5.45 -0.51 1.92
N PHE A 101 4.55 -0.01 1.07
CA PHE A 101 3.72 1.15 1.34
C PHE A 101 2.28 0.84 0.97
N ALA A 102 1.38 1.01 1.94
CA ALA A 102 -0.06 0.97 1.74
C ALA A 102 -0.71 2.10 2.54
N PHE A 103 -1.41 2.97 1.84
CA PHE A 103 -2.09 4.10 2.45
C PHE A 103 -3.46 4.31 1.81
N ALA A 104 -4.49 4.39 2.66
CA ALA A 104 -5.86 4.63 2.23
C ALA A 104 -6.29 6.06 2.55
N ARG A 105 -6.98 6.70 1.61
CA ARG A 105 -7.65 7.98 1.77
C ARG A 105 -9.13 7.81 1.47
N SER A 106 -9.99 8.28 2.37
CA SER A 106 -11.44 8.24 2.16
C SER A 106 -11.85 9.11 0.97
N MET A 107 -12.78 8.60 0.15
CA MET A 107 -13.37 9.28 -0.99
C MET A 107 -14.88 9.03 -1.00
N GLY A 108 -15.65 9.93 -0.40
CA GLY A 108 -17.09 9.72 -0.22
C GLY A 108 -17.39 8.45 0.58
N SER A 109 -18.13 7.50 0.00
CA SER A 109 -18.41 6.19 0.62
C SER A 109 -17.32 5.15 0.39
N GLY A 110 -16.32 5.45 -0.43
CA GLY A 110 -15.24 4.53 -0.79
C GLY A 110 -13.88 4.99 -0.30
N LYS A 111 -12.83 4.37 -0.86
CA LYS A 111 -11.43 4.71 -0.56
C LYS A 111 -10.55 4.71 -1.82
N LEU A 112 -9.55 5.57 -1.82
CA LEU A 112 -8.40 5.49 -2.71
C LEU A 112 -7.27 4.83 -1.93
N LEU A 113 -6.81 3.68 -2.42
CA LEU A 113 -5.73 2.91 -1.83
C LEU A 113 -4.49 3.04 -2.72
N THR A 114 -3.39 3.56 -2.16
CA THR A 114 -2.09 3.64 -2.81
C THR A 114 -1.19 2.53 -2.28
N LEU A 115 -0.64 1.73 -3.19
CA LEU A 115 0.25 0.60 -2.90
C LEU A 115 1.59 0.81 -3.61
N VAL A 116 2.69 0.55 -2.92
CA VAL A 116 4.03 0.63 -3.51
C VAL A 116 4.89 -0.54 -3.08
N SER A 117 5.62 -1.08 -4.05
CA SER A 117 6.74 -1.99 -3.85
C SER A 117 8.06 -1.28 -4.16
N ASP A 118 9.10 -1.59 -3.43
CA ASP A 118 10.48 -1.19 -3.74
C ASP A 118 11.11 -2.05 -4.86
N GLU A 119 10.32 -2.97 -5.43
CA GLU A 119 10.69 -3.80 -6.57
C GLU A 119 9.77 -3.54 -7.77
N ALA A 120 10.30 -3.62 -8.98
CA ALA A 120 9.52 -3.57 -10.21
C ALA A 120 8.93 -4.94 -10.55
N ILE A 121 7.69 -4.95 -11.07
CA ILE A 121 7.11 -6.12 -11.72
C ILE A 121 7.47 -6.10 -13.20
N ALA A 122 8.51 -6.84 -13.59
CA ALA A 122 8.92 -6.87 -14.99
C ALA A 122 7.84 -7.47 -15.90
N HIS A 123 7.11 -8.48 -15.42
CA HIS A 123 6.10 -9.21 -16.18
C HIS A 123 4.80 -9.34 -15.39
N ILE A 124 3.75 -8.63 -15.82
CA ILE A 124 2.42 -8.72 -15.19
C ILE A 124 1.72 -10.03 -15.57
N GLY A 125 1.96 -10.56 -16.77
CA GLY A 125 1.38 -11.79 -17.26
C GLY A 125 0.54 -11.62 -18.53
N GLY A 126 -0.01 -12.74 -19.02
CA GLY A 126 -0.78 -12.76 -20.26
C GLY A 126 0.03 -12.26 -21.45
N ASN A 127 -0.61 -11.47 -22.30
CA ASN A 127 0.05 -10.83 -23.45
C ASN A 127 0.40 -9.35 -23.19
N ILE A 128 0.37 -8.91 -21.92
CA ILE A 128 0.79 -7.54 -21.57
C ILE A 128 2.31 -7.47 -21.76
N PRO A 129 2.81 -6.48 -22.52
CA PRO A 129 4.24 -6.31 -22.74
C PRO A 129 5.00 -6.16 -21.43
N ASP A 130 6.17 -6.77 -21.35
CA ASP A 130 7.04 -6.65 -20.20
C ASP A 130 7.42 -5.19 -19.94
N ALA A 131 7.33 -4.79 -18.68
CA ALA A 131 7.99 -3.57 -18.26
C ALA A 131 9.51 -3.76 -18.39
N LYS A 132 10.19 -2.70 -18.86
CA LYS A 132 11.65 -2.69 -18.96
C LYS A 132 12.19 -1.77 -17.88
N PRO A 133 12.43 -2.30 -16.66
CA PRO A 133 13.04 -1.50 -15.61
C PRO A 133 14.33 -0.87 -16.10
N LYS A 134 14.52 0.41 -15.78
CA LYS A 134 15.74 1.15 -16.03
C LYS A 134 16.11 1.94 -14.80
N GLU A 135 17.29 2.50 -14.77
CA GLU A 135 17.76 3.29 -13.63
C GLU A 135 16.73 4.35 -13.23
N GLY A 136 16.34 4.33 -11.96
CA GLY A 136 15.31 5.19 -11.37
C GLY A 136 13.85 4.81 -11.67
N PHE A 137 13.59 3.74 -12.47
CA PHE A 137 12.24 3.21 -12.74
C PHE A 137 12.19 1.74 -12.31
N ASP A 138 12.34 1.49 -11.03
CA ASP A 138 12.58 0.16 -10.47
C ASP A 138 11.71 -0.14 -9.22
N ALA A 139 10.64 0.62 -9.05
CA ALA A 139 9.58 0.38 -8.06
C ALA A 139 8.27 0.01 -8.78
N THR A 140 7.34 -0.63 -8.08
CA THR A 140 5.95 -0.77 -8.55
C THR A 140 5.05 0.19 -7.79
N TYR A 141 4.15 0.84 -8.50
CA TYR A 141 3.15 1.74 -7.94
C TYR A 141 1.75 1.34 -8.42
N ALA A 142 0.80 1.22 -7.52
CA ALA A 142 -0.59 0.95 -7.87
C ALA A 142 -1.54 1.86 -7.08
N VAL A 143 -2.63 2.26 -7.73
CA VAL A 143 -3.74 2.99 -7.11
C VAL A 143 -5.02 2.23 -7.39
N LEU A 144 -5.77 1.92 -6.33
CA LEU A 144 -7.09 1.31 -6.40
C LEU A 144 -8.12 2.32 -5.92
N ILE A 145 -9.16 2.54 -6.71
CA ILE A 145 -10.33 3.35 -6.35
C ILE A 145 -11.45 2.37 -6.05
N LEU A 146 -11.76 2.21 -4.78
CA LEU A 146 -12.68 1.20 -4.27
C LEU A 146 -13.93 1.87 -3.69
N ASP A 147 -15.08 1.27 -3.95
CA ASP A 147 -16.35 1.62 -3.31
C ASP A 147 -16.45 1.04 -1.89
N ALA A 148 -17.63 1.19 -1.27
CA ALA A 148 -17.89 0.68 0.08
C ALA A 148 -17.82 -0.86 0.16
N ASP A 149 -18.10 -1.56 -0.94
CA ASP A 149 -18.05 -3.03 -1.03
C ASP A 149 -16.63 -3.53 -1.37
N GLY A 150 -15.65 -2.63 -1.51
CA GLY A 150 -14.27 -2.94 -1.90
C GLY A 150 -14.12 -3.28 -3.38
N LYS A 151 -15.11 -2.99 -4.22
CA LYS A 151 -15.07 -3.16 -5.67
C LYS A 151 -14.63 -1.87 -6.34
N GLY A 152 -14.06 -1.98 -7.55
CA GLY A 152 -13.68 -0.75 -8.22
C GLY A 152 -12.79 -0.94 -9.44
N GLN A 153 -11.94 0.05 -9.64
CA GLN A 153 -10.96 0.12 -10.72
C GLN A 153 -9.70 0.82 -10.24
N GLY A 154 -8.65 0.78 -11.06
CA GLY A 154 -7.40 1.41 -10.68
C GLY A 154 -6.38 1.40 -11.81
N GLU A 155 -5.15 1.65 -11.43
CA GLU A 155 -3.99 1.66 -12.34
C GLU A 155 -2.81 1.02 -11.62
N ILE A 156 -1.95 0.37 -12.40
CA ILE A 156 -0.66 -0.11 -11.95
C ILE A 156 0.44 0.33 -12.91
N VAL A 157 1.52 0.84 -12.35
CA VAL A 157 2.77 1.17 -13.04
C VAL A 157 3.81 0.14 -12.60
N PRO A 158 4.11 -0.85 -13.45
CA PRO A 158 4.95 -1.99 -13.07
C PRO A 158 6.40 -1.64 -12.80
N ALA A 159 6.91 -0.60 -13.47
CA ALA A 159 8.24 -0.05 -13.27
C ALA A 159 8.16 1.47 -13.19
N ALA A 160 8.20 2.00 -11.97
CA ALA A 160 7.90 3.38 -11.63
C ALA A 160 9.09 4.09 -11.02
N LYS A 161 9.19 5.38 -11.30
CA LYS A 161 10.00 6.33 -10.54
C LYS A 161 9.08 7.15 -9.64
N LEU A 162 9.26 7.00 -8.34
CA LEU A 162 8.38 7.60 -7.33
C LEU A 162 8.62 9.10 -7.20
N ARG A 163 7.55 9.85 -7.00
CA ARG A 163 7.56 11.30 -6.75
C ARG A 163 6.52 11.66 -5.69
N VAL A 164 6.65 12.85 -5.14
CA VAL A 164 5.63 13.46 -4.28
C VAL A 164 5.11 14.71 -4.97
N ARG A 165 3.81 14.85 -5.05
CA ARG A 165 3.13 16.05 -5.53
C ARG A 165 3.18 17.17 -4.47
N GLU A 166 2.84 18.39 -4.87
CA GLU A 166 2.77 19.55 -3.97
C GLU A 166 1.79 19.33 -2.80
N ASP A 167 0.66 18.62 -3.06
CA ASP A 167 -0.34 18.26 -2.06
C ASP A 167 0.11 17.13 -1.09
N GLY A 168 1.36 16.64 -1.24
CA GLY A 168 1.93 15.56 -0.43
C GLY A 168 1.50 14.17 -0.87
N ALA A 169 0.73 14.03 -1.93
CA ALA A 169 0.35 12.71 -2.46
C ALA A 169 1.54 12.05 -3.17
N LEU A 170 1.71 10.75 -2.93
CA LEU A 170 2.67 9.93 -3.66
C LEU A 170 2.15 9.68 -5.08
N THR A 171 3.02 9.82 -6.06
CA THR A 171 2.75 9.63 -7.48
C THR A 171 4.01 9.10 -8.19
N THR A 172 3.97 9.01 -9.51
CA THR A 172 5.10 8.56 -10.32
C THR A 172 5.43 9.59 -11.41
N GLU A 173 6.66 9.56 -11.92
CA GLU A 173 6.97 10.13 -13.22
C GLU A 173 6.37 9.24 -14.30
N ASP A 174 5.94 9.86 -15.41
CA ASP A 174 5.49 9.11 -16.59
C ASP A 174 6.60 8.18 -17.05
N TYR A 175 6.29 6.90 -17.11
CA TYR A 175 7.13 5.89 -17.70
C TYR A 175 6.68 5.67 -19.14
N ALA A 176 7.61 5.62 -20.10
CA ALA A 176 7.33 5.44 -21.53
C ALA A 176 6.70 4.09 -21.92
N GLY A 177 6.35 3.25 -20.96
CA GLY A 177 5.51 2.06 -21.11
C GLY A 177 4.04 2.46 -20.91
N GLY A 178 3.12 1.94 -21.70
CA GLY A 178 1.69 2.26 -21.59
C GLY A 178 1.14 2.04 -20.16
N THR A 179 0.16 2.84 -19.79
CA THR A 179 -0.59 2.67 -18.54
C THR A 179 -1.28 1.32 -18.54
N VAL A 180 -1.15 0.59 -17.45
CA VAL A 180 -1.88 -0.65 -17.21
C VAL A 180 -3.06 -0.34 -16.28
N PHE A 181 -4.27 -0.45 -16.82
CA PHE A 181 -5.49 -0.24 -16.07
C PHE A 181 -5.87 -1.50 -15.30
N LEU A 182 -6.43 -1.33 -14.12
CA LEU A 182 -7.00 -2.38 -13.30
C LEU A 182 -8.52 -2.28 -13.39
N LYS A 183 -9.16 -3.29 -13.94
CA LYS A 183 -10.60 -3.41 -14.08
C LYS A 183 -11.14 -4.51 -13.20
N GLU A 184 -12.42 -4.44 -12.90
CA GLU A 184 -13.13 -5.49 -12.17
C GLU A 184 -12.45 -5.84 -10.85
N ILE A 185 -11.94 -4.82 -10.13
CA ILE A 185 -11.37 -5.05 -8.81
C ILE A 185 -12.49 -5.55 -7.90
N ALA A 186 -12.26 -6.68 -7.24
CA ALA A 186 -13.20 -7.27 -6.30
C ALA A 186 -12.46 -7.90 -5.12
N PRO A 187 -13.06 -7.87 -3.91
CA PRO A 187 -12.54 -8.61 -2.76
C PRO A 187 -12.39 -10.11 -3.08
N LYS A 188 -11.34 -10.73 -2.52
CA LYS A 188 -11.04 -12.15 -2.70
C LYS A 188 -11.60 -12.97 -1.55
#